data_7919888a175db62d859d7f36eeae1c23
#
_entry.id   7919888a175db62d859d7f36eeae1c23
#
_cell.length_a   1.000
_cell.length_b   1.000
_cell.length_c   1.000
_cell.angle_alpha   90.00
_cell.angle_beta   90.00
_cell.angle_gamma   90.00
#
_symmetry.space_group_name_H-M   'P 1'
#
loop_
_entity.id
_entity.type
_entity.pdbx_description
1 polymer ?
#
loop_
_entity_poly.entity_id
_entity_poly.type
_entity_poly.pdbx_seq_one_letter_code
_entity_poly.pdbx_strand_id
1 'polypeptide(L)'
;MSIINSLIKIFVGDKAKNDLKAIQPIVEKIKTYASQLENISNDELRAKTIEFKQRIKDARAEFDTKIAELEAQANATDDIDAKEDLYTEIDKLNGEAYQVSEKVLNEILPEAFATMKETTRRFANNETITVTATEHDRELSATHDYVTIEGDKAVWKNHWDAAGKDVTWDMVHYDVQLIGGIALHQGKIAEMQTGEGKTLVATLPVYLNALTGNGVHLVTVNDYLARRDSAWMGPLFEFHGLRVDCIDNHQPNSEARRRAYNADITYGTNNEFGFDYLRDNMAHTPEDLVQRAHNYAIVDEVDSVLIDDARTPLIISGPTPKGELHEFNELKPLVENLVNKQRTYLTKVLADARKLIAEGDTKEGGFQLLRVYRGLPKNKALIKFLSEEGVKQLLQKTENYYMQDNNRESLQQGCYSQRYCRVR
;
A
#
# COMPACT_ATOMS: atom_id res chain seq x y z
N MET A 1 26.00 -1.16 -22.17
CA MET A 1 24.75 -1.97 -22.33
C MET A 1 25.15 -3.35 -22.84
N SER A 2 24.79 -4.39 -22.12
CA SER A 2 25.25 -5.77 -22.39
C SER A 2 24.64 -6.31 -23.68
N ILE A 3 25.43 -7.06 -24.47
CA ILE A 3 25.02 -7.80 -25.66
C ILE A 3 23.81 -8.69 -25.40
N ILE A 4 23.66 -9.18 -24.18
CA ILE A 4 22.50 -9.95 -23.66
C ILE A 4 21.20 -9.13 -23.75
N ASN A 5 21.22 -7.84 -23.38
CA ASN A 5 20.03 -6.97 -23.48
C ASN A 5 19.62 -6.71 -24.94
N SER A 6 20.56 -6.69 -25.86
CA SER A 6 20.28 -6.56 -27.32
C SER A 6 19.67 -7.84 -27.90
N LEU A 7 20.12 -9.01 -27.47
CA LEU A 7 19.55 -10.30 -27.85
C LEU A 7 18.14 -10.53 -27.28
N ILE A 8 17.91 -10.17 -26.03
CA ILE A 8 16.59 -10.23 -25.41
C ILE A 8 15.59 -9.30 -26.14
N LYS A 9 16.00 -8.09 -26.53
CA LYS A 9 15.16 -7.18 -27.33
C LYS A 9 14.78 -7.74 -28.71
N ILE A 10 15.63 -8.54 -29.33
CA ILE A 10 15.33 -9.18 -30.62
C ILE A 10 14.29 -10.30 -30.46
N PHE A 11 14.30 -11.07 -29.37
CA PHE A 11 13.42 -12.21 -29.15
C PHE A 11 12.10 -11.85 -28.45
N VAL A 12 12.10 -10.86 -27.54
CA VAL A 12 10.92 -10.49 -26.72
C VAL A 12 10.17 -9.29 -27.32
N GLY A 13 10.76 -8.59 -28.28
CA GLY A 13 10.25 -7.33 -28.81
C GLY A 13 10.41 -6.19 -27.79
N ASP A 14 10.08 -4.96 -28.20
CA ASP A 14 10.01 -3.82 -27.32
C ASP A 14 8.62 -3.82 -26.65
N LYS A 15 8.52 -4.34 -25.41
CA LYS A 15 7.26 -4.45 -24.66
C LYS A 15 6.54 -3.11 -24.60
N ALA A 16 7.27 -2.01 -24.35
CA ALA A 16 6.69 -0.68 -24.31
C ALA A 16 6.05 -0.26 -25.64
N LYS A 17 6.65 -0.61 -26.78
CA LYS A 17 6.06 -0.36 -28.10
C LYS A 17 4.80 -1.18 -28.34
N ASN A 18 4.78 -2.42 -27.89
CA ASN A 18 3.60 -3.29 -28.06
C ASN A 18 2.45 -2.81 -27.16
N ASP A 19 2.75 -2.47 -25.90
CA ASP A 19 1.76 -1.88 -24.99
C ASP A 19 1.21 -0.55 -25.53
N LEU A 20 2.09 0.33 -26.05
CA LEU A 20 1.67 1.59 -26.66
C LEU A 20 0.75 1.37 -27.89
N LYS A 21 1.06 0.40 -28.75
CA LYS A 21 0.20 0.05 -29.88
C LYS A 21 -1.18 -0.46 -29.45
N ALA A 22 -1.25 -1.19 -28.35
CA ALA A 22 -2.52 -1.68 -27.80
C ALA A 22 -3.35 -0.56 -27.16
N ILE A 23 -2.69 0.44 -26.54
CA ILE A 23 -3.33 1.56 -25.86
C ILE A 23 -3.79 2.66 -26.85
N GLN A 24 -3.05 2.91 -27.91
CA GLN A 24 -3.32 4.00 -28.88
C GLN A 24 -4.77 4.02 -29.40
N PRO A 25 -5.40 2.89 -29.77
CA PRO A 25 -6.79 2.89 -30.22
C PRO A 25 -7.77 3.34 -29.13
N ILE A 26 -7.45 3.09 -27.85
CA ILE A 26 -8.27 3.52 -26.71
C ILE A 26 -8.17 5.04 -26.57
N VAL A 27 -6.96 5.61 -26.68
CA VAL A 27 -6.75 7.06 -26.65
C VAL A 27 -7.53 7.76 -27.76
N GLU A 28 -7.54 7.22 -28.98
CA GLU A 28 -8.34 7.81 -30.09
C GLU A 28 -9.85 7.74 -29.81
N LYS A 29 -10.33 6.67 -29.17
CA LYS A 29 -11.74 6.62 -28.71
C LYS A 29 -12.02 7.66 -27.64
N ILE A 30 -11.13 7.84 -26.66
CA ILE A 30 -11.27 8.88 -25.62
C ILE A 30 -11.40 10.28 -26.28
N LYS A 31 -10.56 10.59 -27.26
CA LYS A 31 -10.61 11.86 -27.98
C LYS A 31 -11.93 12.04 -28.74
N THR A 32 -12.44 10.98 -29.36
CA THR A 32 -13.72 10.98 -30.03
C THR A 32 -14.87 11.30 -29.06
N TYR A 33 -14.91 10.63 -27.90
CA TYR A 33 -15.90 10.92 -26.87
C TYR A 33 -15.73 12.33 -26.29
N ALA A 34 -14.50 12.79 -26.04
CA ALA A 34 -14.24 14.13 -25.55
C ALA A 34 -14.84 15.22 -26.48
N SER A 35 -14.67 15.06 -27.79
CA SER A 35 -15.24 15.98 -28.76
C SER A 35 -16.81 15.99 -28.76
N GLN A 36 -17.43 14.85 -28.45
CA GLN A 36 -18.89 14.77 -28.32
C GLN A 36 -19.39 15.46 -27.04
N LEU A 37 -18.60 15.36 -25.94
CA LEU A 37 -18.95 15.94 -24.64
C LEU A 37 -18.79 17.48 -24.60
N GLU A 38 -18.06 18.09 -25.52
CA GLU A 38 -17.85 19.54 -25.56
C GLU A 38 -19.17 20.33 -25.66
N ASN A 39 -20.17 19.76 -26.32
CA ASN A 39 -21.44 20.45 -26.65
C ASN A 39 -22.58 20.11 -25.68
N ILE A 40 -22.41 19.25 -24.70
CA ILE A 40 -23.46 18.92 -23.72
C ILE A 40 -23.43 19.91 -22.55
N SER A 41 -24.57 20.06 -21.86
CA SER A 41 -24.66 20.88 -20.65
C SER A 41 -23.82 20.32 -19.48
N ASN A 42 -23.63 21.14 -18.47
CA ASN A 42 -22.92 20.70 -17.25
C ASN A 42 -23.69 19.61 -16.50
N ASP A 43 -25.02 19.69 -16.47
CA ASP A 43 -25.88 18.67 -15.85
C ASP A 43 -25.81 17.34 -16.63
N GLU A 44 -25.81 17.38 -17.97
CA GLU A 44 -25.61 16.17 -18.79
C GLU A 44 -24.21 15.54 -18.57
N LEU A 45 -23.18 16.35 -18.40
CA LEU A 45 -21.83 15.85 -18.09
C LEU A 45 -21.81 15.12 -16.75
N ARG A 46 -22.44 15.67 -15.70
CA ARG A 46 -22.59 15.01 -14.39
C ARG A 46 -23.44 13.74 -14.48
N ALA A 47 -24.49 13.76 -15.29
CA ALA A 47 -25.37 12.61 -15.49
C ALA A 47 -24.65 11.39 -16.07
N LYS A 48 -23.52 11.57 -16.78
CA LYS A 48 -22.69 10.46 -17.26
C LYS A 48 -22.21 9.56 -16.12
N THR A 49 -21.86 10.14 -14.97
CA THR A 49 -21.46 9.35 -13.79
C THR A 49 -22.60 8.45 -13.32
N ILE A 50 -23.82 8.92 -13.31
CA ILE A 50 -25.01 8.14 -12.92
C ILE A 50 -25.24 7.02 -13.95
N GLU A 51 -25.13 7.34 -15.24
CA GLU A 51 -25.25 6.36 -16.32
C GLU A 51 -24.22 5.23 -16.18
N PHE A 52 -22.95 5.57 -15.92
CA PHE A 52 -21.88 4.56 -15.74
C PHE A 52 -22.13 3.70 -14.50
N LYS A 53 -22.49 4.29 -13.37
CA LYS A 53 -22.85 3.53 -12.16
C LYS A 53 -24.01 2.58 -12.42
N GLN A 54 -25.01 3.02 -13.20
CA GLN A 54 -26.16 2.18 -13.55
C GLN A 54 -25.76 1.00 -14.44
N ARG A 55 -24.92 1.22 -15.46
CA ARG A 55 -24.40 0.14 -16.34
C ARG A 55 -23.66 -0.94 -15.55
N ILE A 56 -22.83 -0.55 -14.55
CA ILE A 56 -22.13 -1.48 -13.66
C ILE A 56 -23.14 -2.24 -12.81
N LYS A 57 -24.10 -1.55 -12.21
CA LYS A 57 -25.14 -2.13 -11.37
C LYS A 57 -26.00 -3.14 -12.13
N ASP A 58 -26.44 -2.80 -13.35
CA ASP A 58 -27.25 -3.67 -14.17
C ASP A 58 -26.50 -4.96 -14.54
N ALA A 59 -25.21 -4.85 -14.86
CA ALA A 59 -24.37 -6.00 -15.18
C ALA A 59 -24.15 -6.95 -13.99
N ARG A 60 -24.17 -6.42 -12.76
CA ARG A 60 -23.99 -7.20 -11.52
C ARG A 60 -25.30 -7.72 -10.92
N ALA A 61 -26.45 -7.20 -11.34
CA ALA A 61 -27.73 -7.39 -10.66
C ALA A 61 -28.06 -8.87 -10.35
N GLU A 62 -27.77 -9.77 -11.27
CA GLU A 62 -28.02 -11.21 -11.07
C GLU A 62 -27.13 -11.80 -9.97
N PHE A 63 -25.85 -11.43 -9.96
CA PHE A 63 -24.89 -11.88 -8.94
C PHE A 63 -25.24 -11.31 -7.57
N ASP A 64 -25.49 -10.01 -7.49
CA ASP A 64 -25.82 -9.33 -6.23
C ASP A 64 -27.10 -9.90 -5.60
N THR A 65 -28.09 -10.28 -6.43
CA THR A 65 -29.33 -10.94 -5.96
C THR A 65 -29.02 -12.31 -5.37
N LYS A 66 -28.24 -13.15 -6.08
CA LYS A 66 -27.87 -14.49 -5.60
C LYS A 66 -27.03 -14.44 -4.32
N ILE A 67 -26.08 -13.51 -4.26
CA ILE A 67 -25.24 -13.30 -3.06
C ILE A 67 -26.13 -12.94 -1.86
N ALA A 68 -27.06 -12.00 -2.01
CA ALA A 68 -27.97 -11.61 -0.93
C ALA A 68 -28.87 -12.77 -0.48
N GLU A 69 -29.33 -13.62 -1.39
CA GLU A 69 -30.10 -14.83 -1.05
C GLU A 69 -29.27 -15.85 -0.25
N LEU A 70 -28.00 -16.07 -0.63
CA LEU A 70 -27.11 -17.00 0.09
C LEU A 70 -26.68 -16.42 1.45
N GLU A 71 -26.45 -15.13 1.56
CA GLU A 71 -26.17 -14.45 2.85
C GLU A 71 -27.36 -14.59 3.81
N ALA A 72 -28.58 -14.43 3.30
CA ALA A 72 -29.79 -14.62 4.10
C ALA A 72 -29.91 -16.08 4.59
N GLN A 73 -29.57 -17.07 3.76
CA GLN A 73 -29.54 -18.49 4.15
C GLN A 73 -28.43 -18.77 5.19
N ALA A 74 -27.23 -18.23 4.99
CA ALA A 74 -26.13 -18.38 5.94
C ALA A 74 -26.45 -17.78 7.32
N ASN A 75 -27.17 -16.68 7.35
CA ASN A 75 -27.61 -16.05 8.59
C ASN A 75 -28.76 -16.81 9.28
N ALA A 76 -29.52 -17.60 8.53
CA ALA A 76 -30.66 -18.37 9.04
C ALA A 76 -30.31 -19.78 9.55
N THR A 77 -29.12 -20.30 9.23
CA THR A 77 -28.68 -21.63 9.68
C THR A 77 -27.71 -21.55 10.85
N ASP A 78 -27.81 -22.50 11.79
CA ASP A 78 -26.84 -22.70 12.87
C ASP A 78 -25.81 -23.81 12.56
N ASP A 79 -25.99 -24.54 11.46
CA ASP A 79 -25.07 -25.58 11.02
C ASP A 79 -23.79 -24.95 10.45
N ILE A 80 -22.67 -25.24 11.09
CA ILE A 80 -21.36 -24.65 10.76
C ILE A 80 -20.89 -25.12 9.38
N ASP A 81 -21.06 -26.41 9.07
CA ASP A 81 -20.61 -26.99 7.79
C ASP A 81 -21.44 -26.39 6.63
N ALA A 82 -22.76 -26.28 6.83
CA ALA A 82 -23.63 -25.63 5.85
C ALA A 82 -23.31 -24.15 5.65
N LYS A 83 -22.91 -23.43 6.70
CA LYS A 83 -22.42 -22.03 6.58
C LYS A 83 -21.15 -21.94 5.76
N GLU A 84 -20.19 -22.83 5.98
CA GLU A 84 -18.91 -22.83 5.26
C GLU A 84 -19.14 -23.06 3.76
N ASP A 85 -20.02 -23.98 3.39
CA ASP A 85 -20.41 -24.23 2.01
C ASP A 85 -21.07 -22.99 1.37
N LEU A 86 -21.98 -22.32 2.09
CA LEU A 86 -22.66 -21.10 1.62
C LEU A 86 -21.66 -19.95 1.41
N TYR A 87 -20.75 -19.70 2.35
CA TYR A 87 -19.73 -18.67 2.20
C TYR A 87 -18.75 -19.00 1.07
N THR A 88 -18.42 -20.25 0.84
CA THR A 88 -17.59 -20.66 -0.30
C THR A 88 -18.28 -20.31 -1.64
N GLU A 89 -19.59 -20.53 -1.76
CA GLU A 89 -20.33 -20.16 -2.97
C GLU A 89 -20.48 -18.64 -3.11
N ILE A 90 -20.67 -17.89 -1.99
CA ILE A 90 -20.67 -16.42 -1.96
C ILE A 90 -19.33 -15.88 -2.47
N ASP A 91 -18.21 -16.39 -2.00
CA ASP A 91 -16.88 -15.97 -2.43
C ASP A 91 -16.65 -16.18 -3.92
N LYS A 92 -17.12 -17.31 -4.44
CA LYS A 92 -17.07 -17.61 -5.88
C LYS A 92 -17.91 -16.62 -6.69
N LEU A 93 -19.14 -16.34 -6.27
CA LEU A 93 -20.03 -15.39 -6.94
C LEU A 93 -19.47 -13.95 -6.87
N ASN A 94 -18.86 -13.56 -5.76
CA ASN A 94 -18.15 -12.29 -5.63
C ASN A 94 -17.00 -12.18 -6.63
N GLY A 95 -16.23 -13.26 -6.82
CA GLY A 95 -15.19 -13.34 -7.85
C GLY A 95 -15.73 -13.17 -9.27
N GLU A 96 -16.86 -13.80 -9.59
CA GLU A 96 -17.53 -13.68 -10.90
C GLU A 96 -18.10 -12.27 -11.11
N ALA A 97 -18.76 -11.69 -10.09
CA ALA A 97 -19.28 -10.33 -10.10
C ALA A 97 -18.15 -9.29 -10.30
N TYR A 98 -16.99 -9.52 -9.69
CA TYR A 98 -15.80 -8.69 -9.90
C TYR A 98 -15.36 -8.72 -11.37
N GLN A 99 -15.27 -9.91 -11.99
CA GLN A 99 -14.87 -10.06 -13.40
C GLN A 99 -15.86 -9.35 -14.35
N VAL A 100 -17.15 -9.43 -14.04
CA VAL A 100 -18.18 -8.71 -14.81
C VAL A 100 -18.01 -7.19 -14.67
N SER A 101 -17.74 -6.70 -13.45
CA SER A 101 -17.45 -5.27 -13.21
C SER A 101 -16.23 -4.80 -13.99
N GLU A 102 -15.13 -5.54 -13.96
CA GLU A 102 -13.91 -5.24 -14.72
C GLU A 102 -14.18 -5.16 -16.24
N LYS A 103 -15.01 -6.06 -16.75
CA LYS A 103 -15.42 -6.03 -18.17
C LYS A 103 -16.16 -4.73 -18.50
N VAL A 104 -17.15 -4.33 -17.67
CA VAL A 104 -17.91 -3.09 -17.87
C VAL A 104 -16.98 -1.89 -17.71
N LEU A 105 -16.08 -1.87 -16.73
CA LEU A 105 -15.11 -0.78 -16.56
C LEU A 105 -14.25 -0.60 -17.82
N ASN A 106 -13.75 -1.69 -18.40
CA ASN A 106 -13.00 -1.63 -19.66
C ASN A 106 -13.84 -1.14 -20.84
N GLU A 107 -15.13 -1.45 -20.89
CA GLU A 107 -16.06 -0.97 -21.93
C GLU A 107 -16.32 0.53 -21.81
N ILE A 108 -16.56 1.04 -20.59
CA ILE A 108 -16.85 2.46 -20.35
C ILE A 108 -15.60 3.34 -20.22
N LEU A 109 -14.41 2.75 -20.05
CA LEU A 109 -13.16 3.49 -19.85
C LEU A 109 -12.97 4.66 -20.82
N PRO A 110 -13.15 4.50 -22.15
CA PRO A 110 -12.93 5.64 -23.05
C PRO A 110 -13.89 6.81 -22.81
N GLU A 111 -15.13 6.52 -22.50
CA GLU A 111 -16.15 7.53 -22.24
C GLU A 111 -15.95 8.18 -20.85
N ALA A 112 -15.61 7.38 -19.83
CA ALA A 112 -15.34 7.87 -18.48
C ALA A 112 -14.10 8.78 -18.43
N PHE A 113 -13.02 8.41 -19.12
CA PHE A 113 -11.81 9.23 -19.21
C PHE A 113 -12.09 10.54 -20.00
N ALA A 114 -12.90 10.46 -21.04
CA ALA A 114 -13.35 11.64 -21.76
C ALA A 114 -14.19 12.58 -20.87
N THR A 115 -15.07 12.03 -20.03
CA THR A 115 -15.87 12.78 -19.07
C THR A 115 -14.98 13.53 -18.07
N MET A 116 -13.99 12.87 -17.49
CA MET A 116 -13.05 13.52 -16.58
C MET A 116 -12.17 14.56 -17.28
N LYS A 117 -11.68 14.27 -18.50
CA LYS A 117 -10.92 15.24 -19.31
C LYS A 117 -11.77 16.48 -19.63
N GLU A 118 -13.03 16.31 -20.00
CA GLU A 118 -13.94 17.42 -20.26
C GLU A 118 -14.24 18.23 -18.99
N THR A 119 -14.38 17.57 -17.84
CA THR A 119 -14.55 18.23 -16.55
C THR A 119 -13.35 19.13 -16.23
N THR A 120 -12.13 18.60 -16.35
CA THR A 120 -10.92 19.40 -16.12
C THR A 120 -10.81 20.58 -17.10
N ARG A 121 -11.24 20.41 -18.36
CA ARG A 121 -11.27 21.49 -19.35
C ARG A 121 -12.29 22.58 -18.98
N ARG A 122 -13.46 22.20 -18.48
CA ARG A 122 -14.48 23.17 -18.05
C ARG A 122 -14.01 23.99 -16.85
N PHE A 123 -13.42 23.35 -15.86
CA PHE A 123 -12.82 24.05 -14.70
C PHE A 123 -11.68 24.98 -15.12
N ALA A 124 -10.83 24.57 -16.08
CA ALA A 124 -9.71 25.40 -16.54
C ALA A 124 -10.17 26.64 -17.34
N ASN A 125 -11.30 26.55 -18.04
CA ASN A 125 -11.76 27.61 -18.94
C ASN A 125 -12.85 28.52 -18.35
N ASN A 126 -13.39 28.20 -17.17
CA ASN A 126 -14.48 28.97 -16.55
C ASN A 126 -14.20 29.24 -15.08
N GLU A 127 -14.35 30.45 -14.62
CA GLU A 127 -14.23 30.81 -13.20
C GLU A 127 -15.28 30.10 -12.33
N THR A 128 -16.46 29.84 -12.92
CA THR A 128 -17.55 29.13 -12.25
C THR A 128 -18.26 28.18 -13.20
N ILE A 129 -18.75 27.07 -12.68
CA ILE A 129 -19.57 26.08 -13.37
C ILE A 129 -20.89 25.95 -12.61
N THR A 130 -21.99 26.22 -13.28
CA THR A 130 -23.34 26.14 -12.69
C THR A 130 -24.01 24.84 -13.11
N VAL A 131 -24.61 24.14 -12.15
CA VAL A 131 -25.37 22.90 -12.31
C VAL A 131 -26.61 22.91 -11.45
N THR A 132 -27.55 22.00 -11.69
CA THR A 132 -28.68 21.74 -10.78
C THR A 132 -28.17 21.20 -9.45
N ALA A 133 -28.58 21.82 -8.34
CA ALA A 133 -28.09 21.44 -6.99
C ALA A 133 -28.63 20.08 -6.56
N THR A 134 -27.74 19.20 -6.16
CA THR A 134 -28.05 17.90 -5.53
C THR A 134 -27.93 18.01 -4.00
N GLU A 135 -28.33 16.96 -3.29
CA GLU A 135 -28.11 16.85 -1.83
C GLU A 135 -26.62 16.93 -1.51
N HIS A 136 -25.79 16.23 -2.29
CA HIS A 136 -24.33 16.24 -2.17
C HIS A 136 -23.74 17.66 -2.30
N ASP A 137 -24.21 18.46 -3.27
CA ASP A 137 -23.75 19.84 -3.41
C ASP A 137 -24.12 20.69 -2.18
N ARG A 138 -25.29 20.44 -1.56
CA ARG A 138 -25.73 21.14 -0.35
C ARG A 138 -24.89 20.76 0.86
N GLU A 139 -24.54 19.46 1.01
CA GLU A 139 -23.62 18.98 2.05
C GLU A 139 -22.24 19.64 1.89
N LEU A 140 -21.69 19.68 0.67
CA LEU A 140 -20.39 20.30 0.40
C LEU A 140 -20.39 21.80 0.66
N SER A 141 -21.44 22.50 0.27
CA SER A 141 -21.54 23.97 0.45
C SER A 141 -21.54 24.40 1.93
N ALA A 142 -21.86 23.49 2.84
CA ALA A 142 -21.81 23.76 4.28
C ALA A 142 -20.39 23.68 4.86
N THR A 143 -19.45 23.06 4.14
CA THR A 143 -18.10 22.78 4.63
C THR A 143 -16.97 23.29 3.72
N HIS A 144 -17.29 23.65 2.48
CA HIS A 144 -16.31 24.06 1.47
C HIS A 144 -16.73 25.32 0.73
N ASP A 145 -15.77 26.22 0.48
CA ASP A 145 -16.02 27.52 -0.15
C ASP A 145 -16.08 27.48 -1.67
N TYR A 146 -15.70 26.37 -2.30
CA TYR A 146 -15.72 26.21 -3.76
C TYR A 146 -17.09 25.84 -4.32
N VAL A 147 -18.08 25.57 -3.49
CA VAL A 147 -19.48 25.34 -3.89
C VAL A 147 -20.39 26.31 -3.14
N THR A 148 -21.26 27.01 -3.87
CA THR A 148 -22.29 27.86 -3.29
C THR A 148 -23.65 27.46 -3.85
N ILE A 149 -24.71 27.50 -3.02
CA ILE A 149 -26.07 27.17 -3.41
C ILE A 149 -26.85 28.43 -3.66
N GLU A 150 -27.42 28.56 -4.87
CA GLU A 150 -28.26 29.67 -5.32
C GLU A 150 -29.63 29.13 -5.76
N GLY A 151 -30.54 28.99 -4.81
CA GLY A 151 -31.86 28.41 -5.04
C GLY A 151 -31.78 26.91 -5.38
N ASP A 152 -32.10 26.56 -6.59
CA ASP A 152 -32.03 25.20 -7.14
C ASP A 152 -30.72 24.88 -7.87
N LYS A 153 -29.78 25.83 -7.86
CA LYS A 153 -28.50 25.71 -8.54
C LYS A 153 -27.32 25.62 -7.55
N ALA A 154 -26.31 24.85 -7.93
CA ALA A 154 -25.01 24.84 -7.32
C ALA A 154 -23.99 25.50 -8.26
N VAL A 155 -23.25 26.46 -7.74
CA VAL A 155 -22.21 27.21 -8.44
C VAL A 155 -20.86 26.74 -7.91
N TRP A 156 -20.09 26.10 -8.77
CA TRP A 156 -18.76 25.55 -8.49
C TRP A 156 -17.70 26.53 -8.98
N LYS A 157 -16.79 26.91 -8.10
CA LYS A 157 -15.64 27.77 -8.45
C LYS A 157 -14.49 26.93 -8.97
N ASN A 158 -13.65 27.54 -9.80
CA ASN A 158 -12.41 26.90 -10.28
C ASN A 158 -11.19 27.13 -9.36
N HIS A 159 -11.38 27.71 -8.18
CA HIS A 159 -10.33 27.95 -7.21
C HIS A 159 -10.76 27.49 -5.81
N TRP A 160 -9.80 26.92 -5.07
CA TRP A 160 -10.02 26.42 -3.72
C TRP A 160 -8.70 26.27 -2.95
N ASP A 161 -8.80 26.11 -1.64
CA ASP A 161 -7.64 25.81 -0.78
C ASP A 161 -7.24 24.32 -0.91
N ALA A 162 -5.96 24.08 -1.19
CA ALA A 162 -5.36 22.75 -1.20
C ALA A 162 -4.25 22.68 -0.13
N ALA A 163 -4.61 22.25 1.08
CA ALA A 163 -3.73 22.13 2.24
C ALA A 163 -2.99 23.44 2.60
N GLY A 164 -3.73 24.53 2.67
CA GLY A 164 -3.22 25.87 3.02
C GLY A 164 -2.65 26.66 1.85
N LYS A 165 -2.81 26.17 0.63
CA LYS A 165 -2.41 26.87 -0.59
C LYS A 165 -3.63 27.10 -1.47
N ASP A 166 -3.94 28.37 -1.75
CA ASP A 166 -4.97 28.70 -2.73
C ASP A 166 -4.51 28.34 -4.14
N VAL A 167 -5.30 27.52 -4.82
CA VAL A 167 -5.03 27.01 -6.17
C VAL A 167 -6.19 27.36 -7.10
N THR A 168 -5.85 27.86 -8.30
CA THR A 168 -6.80 28.03 -9.40
C THR A 168 -6.57 26.89 -10.39
N TRP A 169 -7.62 26.20 -10.78
CA TRP A 169 -7.52 25.05 -11.69
C TRP A 169 -7.26 25.54 -13.12
N ASP A 170 -6.13 25.07 -13.70
CA ASP A 170 -5.70 25.42 -15.06
C ASP A 170 -5.24 24.19 -15.88
N MET A 171 -5.43 22.97 -15.33
CA MET A 171 -4.90 21.75 -15.94
C MET A 171 -5.94 21.02 -16.80
N VAL A 172 -5.47 20.49 -17.92
CA VAL A 172 -6.24 19.61 -18.83
C VAL A 172 -5.37 18.42 -19.22
N HIS A 173 -5.93 17.22 -19.25
CA HIS A 173 -5.18 16.01 -19.57
C HIS A 173 -4.61 16.02 -21.00
N TYR A 174 -3.31 15.73 -21.12
CA TYR A 174 -2.63 15.46 -22.38
C TYR A 174 -2.73 13.97 -22.77
N ASP A 175 -2.50 13.67 -24.06
CA ASP A 175 -2.58 12.30 -24.57
C ASP A 175 -1.64 11.33 -23.82
N VAL A 176 -0.44 11.77 -23.46
CA VAL A 176 0.50 10.95 -22.64
C VAL A 176 -0.04 10.63 -21.25
N GLN A 177 -0.84 11.53 -20.68
CA GLN A 177 -1.48 11.33 -19.40
C GLN A 177 -2.67 10.34 -19.50
N LEU A 178 -3.39 10.35 -20.62
CA LEU A 178 -4.40 9.32 -20.90
C LEU A 178 -3.76 7.93 -20.98
N ILE A 179 -2.60 7.81 -21.64
CA ILE A 179 -1.82 6.55 -21.71
C ILE A 179 -1.43 6.08 -20.31
N GLY A 180 -0.92 6.98 -19.46
CA GLY A 180 -0.57 6.69 -18.07
C GLY A 180 -1.77 6.19 -17.25
N GLY A 181 -2.92 6.86 -17.38
CA GLY A 181 -4.16 6.46 -16.71
C GLY A 181 -4.65 5.08 -17.13
N ILE A 182 -4.58 4.75 -18.42
CA ILE A 182 -4.93 3.42 -18.94
C ILE A 182 -3.98 2.35 -18.38
N ALA A 183 -2.68 2.63 -18.35
CA ALA A 183 -1.69 1.71 -17.79
C ALA A 183 -1.95 1.41 -16.30
N LEU A 184 -2.29 2.43 -15.50
CA LEU A 184 -2.64 2.30 -14.09
C LEU A 184 -3.93 1.47 -13.91
N HIS A 185 -4.98 1.74 -14.70
CA HIS A 185 -6.20 0.92 -14.63
C HIS A 185 -5.94 -0.55 -14.96
N GLN A 186 -5.01 -0.82 -15.88
CA GLN A 186 -4.61 -2.19 -16.24
C GLN A 186 -3.68 -2.86 -15.20
N GLY A 187 -3.49 -2.28 -14.02
CA GLY A 187 -2.64 -2.83 -12.97
C GLY A 187 -1.14 -2.81 -13.31
N LYS A 188 -0.70 -1.86 -14.15
CA LYS A 188 0.69 -1.72 -14.56
C LYS A 188 1.37 -0.58 -13.79
N ILE A 189 2.70 -0.56 -13.81
CA ILE A 189 3.50 0.57 -13.33
C ILE A 189 3.62 1.59 -14.46
N ALA A 190 3.16 2.82 -14.19
CA ALA A 190 3.34 3.97 -15.06
C ALA A 190 4.53 4.79 -14.58
N GLU A 191 5.67 4.67 -15.26
CA GLU A 191 6.84 5.50 -14.99
C GLU A 191 6.69 6.86 -15.66
N MET A 192 6.68 7.92 -14.85
CA MET A 192 6.56 9.31 -15.30
C MET A 192 7.60 10.18 -14.60
N GLN A 193 8.21 11.10 -15.35
CA GLN A 193 9.19 12.04 -14.81
C GLN A 193 8.53 13.08 -13.88
N THR A 194 9.35 13.68 -13.03
CA THR A 194 8.89 14.79 -12.18
C THR A 194 8.41 15.94 -13.07
N GLY A 195 7.24 16.49 -12.74
CA GLY A 195 6.64 17.58 -13.51
C GLY A 195 5.71 17.14 -14.65
N GLU A 196 5.58 15.86 -14.97
CA GLU A 196 4.68 15.36 -16.01
C GLU A 196 3.20 15.23 -15.57
N GLY A 197 2.90 15.63 -14.34
CA GLY A 197 1.52 15.67 -13.83
C GLY A 197 0.98 14.33 -13.36
N LYS A 198 1.78 13.52 -12.64
CA LYS A 198 1.36 12.22 -12.08
C LYS A 198 0.05 12.31 -11.29
N THR A 199 -0.10 13.33 -10.44
CA THR A 199 -1.32 13.56 -9.64
C THR A 199 -2.55 13.75 -10.52
N LEU A 200 -2.43 14.47 -11.64
CA LEU A 200 -3.50 14.63 -12.62
C LEU A 200 -3.84 13.33 -13.34
N VAL A 201 -2.81 12.54 -13.71
CA VAL A 201 -3.00 11.23 -14.35
C VAL A 201 -3.82 10.29 -13.48
N ALA A 202 -3.56 10.28 -12.17
CA ALA A 202 -4.27 9.43 -11.22
C ALA A 202 -5.78 9.70 -11.20
N THR A 203 -6.24 10.91 -11.52
CA THR A 203 -7.68 11.25 -11.53
C THR A 203 -8.49 10.38 -12.49
N LEU A 204 -7.91 9.94 -13.59
CA LEU A 204 -8.57 9.14 -14.62
C LEU A 204 -8.95 7.74 -14.12
N PRO A 205 -8.00 6.88 -13.72
CA PRO A 205 -8.33 5.55 -13.22
C PRO A 205 -9.02 5.59 -11.85
N VAL A 206 -8.78 6.60 -11.03
CA VAL A 206 -9.50 6.80 -9.76
C VAL A 206 -10.98 7.03 -10.01
N TYR A 207 -11.33 7.97 -10.88
CA TYR A 207 -12.71 8.22 -11.26
C TYR A 207 -13.39 6.94 -11.78
N LEU A 208 -12.75 6.25 -12.75
CA LEU A 208 -13.31 5.04 -13.36
C LEU A 208 -13.58 3.94 -12.31
N ASN A 209 -12.61 3.66 -11.45
CA ASN A 209 -12.76 2.58 -10.47
C ASN A 209 -13.69 2.95 -9.30
N ALA A 210 -13.82 4.25 -8.96
CA ALA A 210 -14.75 4.73 -7.96
C ALA A 210 -16.22 4.54 -8.37
N LEU A 211 -16.52 4.43 -9.68
CA LEU A 211 -17.87 4.16 -10.18
C LEU A 211 -18.45 2.83 -9.70
N THR A 212 -17.62 1.88 -9.29
CA THR A 212 -18.07 0.60 -8.71
C THR A 212 -18.73 0.75 -7.35
N GLY A 213 -18.47 1.84 -6.61
CA GLY A 213 -18.90 2.04 -5.23
C GLY A 213 -18.11 1.21 -4.19
N ASN A 214 -17.14 0.39 -4.62
CA ASN A 214 -16.37 -0.49 -3.74
C ASN A 214 -15.16 0.21 -3.07
N GLY A 215 -14.89 1.47 -3.42
CA GLY A 215 -13.82 2.29 -2.88
C GLY A 215 -12.50 2.19 -3.64
N VAL A 216 -11.83 3.33 -3.68
CA VAL A 216 -10.52 3.49 -4.29
C VAL A 216 -9.58 4.10 -3.25
N HIS A 217 -8.40 3.52 -3.08
CA HIS A 217 -7.38 4.04 -2.17
C HIS A 217 -6.24 4.68 -2.97
N LEU A 218 -5.86 5.91 -2.60
CA LEU A 218 -4.65 6.56 -3.08
C LEU A 218 -3.63 6.61 -1.95
N VAL A 219 -2.55 5.85 -2.14
CA VAL A 219 -1.49 5.68 -1.16
C VAL A 219 -0.33 6.59 -1.51
N THR A 220 0.07 7.45 -0.58
CA THR A 220 1.20 8.36 -0.71
C THR A 220 2.27 8.08 0.35
N VAL A 221 3.45 8.69 0.21
CA VAL A 221 4.58 8.48 1.13
C VAL A 221 4.50 9.31 2.41
N ASN A 222 3.71 10.40 2.44
CA ASN A 222 3.59 11.24 3.63
C ASN A 222 2.21 11.92 3.71
N ASP A 223 1.87 12.36 4.92
CA ASP A 223 0.59 12.98 5.25
C ASP A 223 0.34 14.33 4.54
N TYR A 224 1.39 15.11 4.29
CA TYR A 224 1.26 16.36 3.54
C TYR A 224 0.77 16.09 2.12
N LEU A 225 1.35 15.13 1.42
CA LEU A 225 0.92 14.76 0.06
C LEU A 225 -0.50 14.21 0.07
N ALA A 226 -0.85 13.34 1.01
CA ALA A 226 -2.19 12.79 1.12
C ALA A 226 -3.25 13.90 1.28
N ARG A 227 -3.03 14.84 2.19
CA ARG A 227 -3.92 15.99 2.43
C ARG A 227 -3.96 16.96 1.27
N ARG A 228 -2.79 17.28 0.70
CA ARG A 228 -2.71 18.20 -0.45
C ARG A 228 -3.43 17.63 -1.67
N ASP A 229 -3.16 16.39 -2.03
CA ASP A 229 -3.67 15.81 -3.26
C ASP A 229 -5.16 15.47 -3.15
N SER A 230 -5.64 15.07 -1.97
CA SER A 230 -7.08 14.92 -1.72
C SER A 230 -7.82 16.26 -1.85
N ALA A 231 -7.28 17.33 -1.25
CA ALA A 231 -7.89 18.66 -1.33
C ALA A 231 -7.77 19.28 -2.74
N TRP A 232 -6.68 18.98 -3.46
CA TRP A 232 -6.45 19.53 -4.79
C TRP A 232 -7.29 18.87 -5.86
N MET A 233 -7.36 17.53 -5.87
CA MET A 233 -8.10 16.75 -6.89
C MET A 233 -9.56 16.48 -6.49
N GLY A 234 -9.86 16.54 -5.19
CA GLY A 234 -11.18 16.24 -4.63
C GLY A 234 -12.34 16.92 -5.34
N PRO A 235 -12.31 18.24 -5.54
CA PRO A 235 -13.40 18.97 -6.17
C PRO A 235 -13.82 18.45 -7.56
N LEU A 236 -12.90 17.86 -8.33
CA LEU A 236 -13.22 17.25 -9.62
C LEU A 236 -14.11 16.00 -9.46
N PHE A 237 -13.84 15.17 -8.48
CA PHE A 237 -14.61 13.97 -8.21
C PHE A 237 -15.96 14.31 -7.56
N GLU A 238 -15.93 15.25 -6.63
CA GLU A 238 -17.11 15.72 -5.91
C GLU A 238 -18.09 16.44 -6.84
N PHE A 239 -17.61 17.13 -7.88
CA PHE A 239 -18.45 17.65 -8.96
C PHE A 239 -19.28 16.56 -9.62
N HIS A 240 -18.79 15.33 -9.68
CA HIS A 240 -19.50 14.16 -10.19
C HIS A 240 -20.30 13.39 -9.12
N GLY A 241 -20.45 13.94 -7.91
CA GLY A 241 -21.18 13.30 -6.82
C GLY A 241 -20.46 12.12 -6.19
N LEU A 242 -19.13 12.05 -6.30
CA LEU A 242 -18.30 11.10 -5.59
C LEU A 242 -17.79 11.72 -4.28
N ARG A 243 -17.73 10.93 -3.22
CA ARG A 243 -17.21 11.37 -1.92
C ARG A 243 -15.71 11.13 -1.85
N VAL A 244 -14.96 12.14 -1.41
CA VAL A 244 -13.51 12.11 -1.23
C VAL A 244 -13.19 12.41 0.22
N ASP A 245 -12.27 11.65 0.83
CA ASP A 245 -11.76 11.95 2.16
C ASP A 245 -10.30 11.51 2.29
N CYS A 246 -9.63 12.02 3.32
CA CYS A 246 -8.25 11.69 3.65
C CYS A 246 -8.15 11.17 5.08
N ILE A 247 -7.73 9.92 5.25
CA ILE A 247 -7.63 9.29 6.57
C ILE A 247 -6.64 10.01 7.50
N ASP A 248 -5.61 10.66 6.95
CA ASP A 248 -4.64 11.43 7.74
C ASP A 248 -5.24 12.68 8.42
N ASN A 249 -6.48 13.07 8.06
CA ASN A 249 -7.21 14.13 8.73
C ASN A 249 -7.96 13.65 9.99
N HIS A 250 -8.08 12.35 10.20
CA HIS A 250 -8.92 11.77 11.22
C HIS A 250 -8.11 10.95 12.23
N GLN A 251 -8.55 10.97 13.49
CA GLN A 251 -7.91 10.16 14.54
C GLN A 251 -8.13 8.66 14.28
N PRO A 252 -7.13 7.81 14.57
CA PRO A 252 -7.29 6.35 14.51
C PRO A 252 -8.49 5.85 15.30
N ASN A 253 -9.14 4.79 14.82
CA ASN A 253 -10.31 4.14 15.45
C ASN A 253 -11.52 5.07 15.65
N SER A 254 -11.57 6.23 14.99
CA SER A 254 -12.70 7.15 15.09
C SER A 254 -13.78 6.85 14.06
N GLU A 255 -15.03 7.26 14.36
CA GLU A 255 -16.13 7.19 13.42
C GLU A 255 -15.87 8.03 12.16
N ALA A 256 -15.16 9.16 12.31
CA ALA A 256 -14.74 9.99 11.16
C ALA A 256 -13.78 9.21 10.24
N ARG A 257 -12.83 8.44 10.83
CA ARG A 257 -11.92 7.60 10.06
C ARG A 257 -12.65 6.47 9.33
N ARG A 258 -13.64 5.85 9.97
CA ARG A 258 -14.51 4.84 9.33
C ARG A 258 -15.27 5.46 8.16
N ARG A 259 -15.82 6.66 8.31
CA ARG A 259 -16.50 7.38 7.22
C ARG A 259 -15.55 7.68 6.06
N ALA A 260 -14.30 8.04 6.35
CA ALA A 260 -13.28 8.26 5.33
C ALA A 260 -13.00 6.99 4.51
N TYR A 261 -12.93 5.82 5.14
CA TYR A 261 -12.81 4.54 4.41
C TYR A 261 -14.06 4.18 3.62
N ASN A 262 -15.23 4.66 4.01
CA ASN A 262 -16.49 4.45 3.29
C ASN A 262 -16.75 5.50 2.18
N ALA A 263 -15.86 6.48 2.00
CA ALA A 263 -15.90 7.37 0.85
C ALA A 263 -15.63 6.60 -0.45
N ASP A 264 -16.06 7.14 -1.60
CA ASP A 264 -15.77 6.54 -2.91
C ASP A 264 -14.26 6.55 -3.19
N ILE A 265 -13.56 7.57 -2.70
CA ILE A 265 -12.13 7.79 -2.88
C ILE A 265 -11.50 8.16 -1.54
N THR A 266 -10.53 7.39 -1.10
CA THR A 266 -9.84 7.56 0.18
C THR A 266 -8.35 7.78 -0.05
N TYR A 267 -7.86 8.96 0.32
CA TYR A 267 -6.43 9.28 0.35
C TYR A 267 -5.82 8.91 1.70
N GLY A 268 -4.53 8.58 1.71
CA GLY A 268 -3.81 8.33 2.94
C GLY A 268 -2.34 7.96 2.73
N THR A 269 -1.59 7.99 3.81
CA THR A 269 -0.21 7.51 3.80
C THR A 269 -0.16 5.98 3.88
N ASN A 270 0.89 5.39 3.29
CA ASN A 270 1.16 3.95 3.36
C ASN A 270 1.15 3.42 4.79
N ASN A 271 1.77 4.17 5.71
CA ASN A 271 1.86 3.78 7.12
C ASN A 271 0.48 3.77 7.81
N GLU A 272 -0.35 4.79 7.58
CA GLU A 272 -1.68 4.88 8.18
C GLU A 272 -2.62 3.78 7.68
N PHE A 273 -2.62 3.48 6.38
CA PHE A 273 -3.34 2.32 5.84
C PHE A 273 -2.88 1.01 6.50
N GLY A 274 -1.56 0.83 6.64
CA GLY A 274 -1.00 -0.35 7.26
C GLY A 274 -1.28 -0.44 8.77
N PHE A 275 -1.22 0.68 9.50
CA PHE A 275 -1.57 0.70 10.91
C PHE A 275 -3.06 0.44 11.15
N ASP A 276 -3.95 0.96 10.31
CA ASP A 276 -5.38 0.66 10.41
C ASP A 276 -5.66 -0.82 10.13
N TYR A 277 -5.00 -1.41 9.13
CA TYR A 277 -5.09 -2.84 8.85
C TYR A 277 -4.65 -3.68 10.06
N LEU A 278 -3.55 -3.31 10.71
CA LEU A 278 -3.08 -4.00 11.92
C LEU A 278 -4.07 -3.82 13.09
N ARG A 279 -4.64 -2.63 13.27
CA ARG A 279 -5.65 -2.36 14.30
C ARG A 279 -6.92 -3.18 14.07
N ASP A 280 -7.39 -3.22 12.83
CA ASP A 280 -8.56 -4.01 12.44
C ASP A 280 -8.35 -5.51 12.68
N ASN A 281 -7.14 -6.04 12.43
CA ASN A 281 -6.81 -7.43 12.76
C ASN A 281 -6.77 -7.73 14.27
N MET A 282 -6.74 -6.71 15.12
CA MET A 282 -6.81 -6.84 16.58
C MET A 282 -8.22 -6.53 17.13
N ALA A 283 -9.17 -6.15 16.28
CA ALA A 283 -10.54 -5.85 16.66
C ALA A 283 -11.24 -7.10 17.21
N HIS A 284 -12.07 -6.92 18.21
CA HIS A 284 -12.83 -8.00 18.84
C HIS A 284 -14.23 -8.17 18.23
N THR A 285 -14.76 -7.12 17.63
CA THR A 285 -16.09 -7.10 17.01
C THR A 285 -16.01 -6.47 15.61
N PRO A 286 -16.90 -6.84 14.66
CA PRO A 286 -16.96 -6.22 13.36
C PRO A 286 -17.22 -4.71 13.39
N GLU A 287 -17.92 -4.23 14.42
CA GLU A 287 -18.23 -2.82 14.61
C GLU A 287 -17.00 -1.96 14.94
N ASP A 288 -15.93 -2.59 15.42
CA ASP A 288 -14.65 -1.91 15.70
C ASP A 288 -13.78 -1.72 14.45
N LEU A 289 -14.09 -2.39 13.35
CA LEU A 289 -13.37 -2.28 12.10
C LEU A 289 -13.57 -0.89 11.47
N VAL A 290 -12.48 -0.28 11.01
CA VAL A 290 -12.54 1.01 10.31
C VAL A 290 -12.44 0.83 8.80
N GLN A 291 -11.70 -0.17 8.32
CA GLN A 291 -11.56 -0.45 6.89
C GLN A 291 -12.70 -1.32 6.39
N ARG A 292 -13.04 -1.15 5.13
CA ARG A 292 -13.89 -2.08 4.37
C ARG A 292 -13.04 -2.97 3.46
N ALA A 293 -13.65 -3.88 2.73
CA ALA A 293 -12.97 -4.70 1.73
C ALA A 293 -12.21 -3.82 0.73
N HIS A 294 -11.00 -4.24 0.38
CA HIS A 294 -10.16 -3.52 -0.58
C HIS A 294 -10.60 -3.87 -2.02
N ASN A 295 -10.65 -2.86 -2.88
CA ASN A 295 -11.05 -3.04 -4.28
C ASN A 295 -9.95 -2.58 -5.24
N TYR A 296 -9.62 -1.30 -5.25
CA TYR A 296 -8.61 -0.73 -6.14
C TYR A 296 -7.71 0.23 -5.38
N ALA A 297 -6.40 0.18 -5.66
CA ALA A 297 -5.45 1.11 -5.06
C ALA A 297 -4.45 1.63 -6.09
N ILE A 298 -4.10 2.91 -5.99
CA ILE A 298 -2.94 3.51 -6.64
C ILE A 298 -1.91 3.80 -5.56
N VAL A 299 -0.67 3.34 -5.79
CA VAL A 299 0.46 3.63 -4.91
C VAL A 299 1.36 4.61 -5.65
N ASP A 300 1.43 5.86 -5.15
CA ASP A 300 2.36 6.86 -5.66
C ASP A 300 3.75 6.63 -5.06
N GLU A 301 4.80 6.98 -5.81
CA GLU A 301 6.20 6.76 -5.43
C GLU A 301 6.44 5.31 -4.97
N VAL A 302 6.02 4.36 -5.78
CA VAL A 302 5.99 2.93 -5.48
C VAL A 302 7.36 2.33 -5.11
N ASP A 303 8.43 2.88 -5.62
CA ASP A 303 9.82 2.56 -5.26
C ASP A 303 10.12 2.92 -3.80
N SER A 304 9.72 4.11 -3.33
CA SER A 304 9.82 4.47 -1.92
C SER A 304 8.97 3.56 -1.04
N VAL A 305 7.70 3.37 -1.38
CA VAL A 305 6.75 2.61 -0.55
C VAL A 305 7.07 1.11 -0.49
N LEU A 306 7.33 0.47 -1.65
CA LEU A 306 7.47 -0.99 -1.73
C LEU A 306 8.91 -1.50 -1.70
N ILE A 307 9.91 -0.62 -1.84
CA ILE A 307 11.33 -1.00 -1.85
C ILE A 307 12.05 -0.39 -0.66
N ASP A 308 12.08 0.94 -0.53
CA ASP A 308 12.87 1.62 0.50
C ASP A 308 12.26 1.44 1.89
N ASP A 309 10.97 1.69 2.03
CA ASP A 309 10.25 1.57 3.31
C ASP A 309 9.83 0.13 3.64
N ALA A 310 9.85 -0.79 2.67
CA ALA A 310 9.42 -2.18 2.85
C ALA A 310 10.21 -2.95 3.93
N ARG A 311 11.39 -2.45 4.32
CA ARG A 311 12.21 -3.04 5.40
C ARG A 311 11.86 -2.51 6.78
N THR A 312 11.06 -1.46 6.88
CA THR A 312 10.66 -0.85 8.14
C THR A 312 9.37 -1.53 8.61
N PRO A 313 9.40 -2.36 9.67
CA PRO A 313 8.19 -3.02 10.13
C PRO A 313 7.24 -2.00 10.76
N LEU A 314 5.96 -2.12 10.45
CA LEU A 314 4.90 -1.43 11.17
C LEU A 314 4.69 -2.15 12.51
N ILE A 315 4.95 -1.48 13.62
CA ILE A 315 4.84 -2.07 14.96
C ILE A 315 3.83 -1.27 15.77
N ILE A 316 2.75 -1.94 16.19
CA ILE A 316 1.85 -1.40 17.19
C ILE A 316 2.35 -1.91 18.55
N SER A 317 2.78 -0.99 19.41
CA SER A 317 3.15 -1.28 20.78
C SER A 317 2.30 -0.46 21.74
N GLY A 318 1.69 -1.13 22.70
CA GLY A 318 0.98 -0.50 23.81
C GLY A 318 1.70 -0.76 25.13
N PRO A 319 1.43 0.00 26.18
CA PRO A 319 1.88 -0.36 27.50
C PRO A 319 1.24 -1.72 27.83
N THR A 320 2.08 -2.75 28.00
CA THR A 320 1.61 -4.00 28.58
C THR A 320 1.07 -3.71 29.97
N PRO A 321 -0.14 -4.23 30.33
CA PRO A 321 -0.57 -4.18 31.71
C PRO A 321 0.61 -4.70 32.55
N LYS A 322 1.01 -3.96 33.58
CA LYS A 322 2.02 -4.45 34.51
C LYS A 322 1.49 -5.76 35.06
N GLY A 323 1.92 -6.88 34.49
CA GLY A 323 1.66 -8.18 35.09
C GLY A 323 2.13 -8.12 36.53
N GLU A 324 1.36 -8.63 37.44
CA GLU A 324 1.57 -8.49 38.89
C GLU A 324 2.92 -9.11 39.37
N LEU A 325 3.66 -9.80 38.50
CA LEU A 325 4.93 -10.45 38.85
C LEU A 325 5.95 -10.30 37.72
N HIS A 326 6.58 -9.13 37.66
CA HIS A 326 7.84 -9.03 36.93
C HIS A 326 8.98 -9.63 37.78
N GLU A 327 9.36 -10.86 37.47
CA GLU A 327 10.48 -11.55 38.10
C GLU A 327 11.85 -10.88 37.79
N PHE A 328 11.88 -9.70 37.21
CA PHE A 328 13.11 -8.98 36.83
C PHE A 328 14.05 -8.76 38.02
N ASN A 329 13.51 -8.38 39.18
CA ASN A 329 14.33 -8.10 40.35
C ASN A 329 14.92 -9.38 40.97
N GLU A 330 14.22 -10.51 40.86
CA GLU A 330 14.67 -11.79 41.36
C GLU A 330 15.66 -12.47 40.39
N LEU A 331 15.39 -12.40 39.09
CA LEU A 331 16.19 -13.04 38.06
C LEU A 331 17.44 -12.23 37.67
N LYS A 332 17.41 -10.90 37.82
CA LYS A 332 18.51 -10.03 37.45
C LYS A 332 19.86 -10.43 38.07
N PRO A 333 19.99 -10.70 39.40
CA PRO A 333 21.26 -11.10 39.99
C PRO A 333 21.77 -12.43 39.44
N LEU A 334 20.86 -13.37 39.12
CA LEU A 334 21.21 -14.68 38.56
C LEU A 334 21.77 -14.53 37.13
N VAL A 335 21.08 -13.71 36.33
CA VAL A 335 21.51 -13.40 34.96
C VAL A 335 22.82 -12.63 34.94
N GLU A 336 23.02 -11.65 35.81
CA GLU A 336 24.26 -10.90 35.94
C GLU A 336 25.44 -11.83 36.34
N ASN A 337 25.22 -12.75 37.28
CA ASN A 337 26.22 -13.74 37.64
C ASN A 337 26.59 -14.65 36.47
N LEU A 338 25.60 -15.14 35.73
CA LEU A 338 25.80 -15.97 34.55
C LEU A 338 26.59 -15.21 33.46
N VAL A 339 26.20 -13.97 33.15
CA VAL A 339 26.89 -13.13 32.17
C VAL A 339 28.34 -12.85 32.60
N ASN A 340 28.57 -12.58 33.87
CA ASN A 340 29.93 -12.35 34.36
C ASN A 340 30.81 -13.61 34.27
N LYS A 341 30.29 -14.79 34.61
CA LYS A 341 30.98 -16.07 34.42
C LYS A 341 31.30 -16.34 32.94
N GLN A 342 30.34 -16.09 32.06
CA GLN A 342 30.52 -16.22 30.60
C GLN A 342 31.60 -15.27 30.09
N ARG A 343 31.59 -14.02 30.52
CA ARG A 343 32.58 -13.01 30.15
C ARG A 343 33.97 -13.41 30.58
N THR A 344 34.15 -13.85 31.84
CA THR A 344 35.43 -14.30 32.37
C THR A 344 35.96 -15.50 31.60
N TYR A 345 35.10 -16.50 31.34
CA TYR A 345 35.45 -17.69 30.58
C TYR A 345 35.90 -17.35 29.15
N LEU A 346 35.07 -16.55 28.43
CA LEU A 346 35.37 -16.22 27.04
C LEU A 346 36.56 -15.27 26.88
N THR A 347 36.90 -14.50 27.89
CA THR A 347 38.16 -13.73 27.90
C THR A 347 39.39 -14.64 27.90
N LYS A 348 39.34 -15.74 28.64
CA LYS A 348 40.43 -16.76 28.61
C LYS A 348 40.47 -17.43 27.23
N VAL A 349 39.32 -17.88 26.73
CA VAL A 349 39.21 -18.53 25.41
C VAL A 349 39.72 -17.62 24.30
N LEU A 350 39.52 -16.32 24.39
CA LEU A 350 40.07 -15.36 23.43
C LEU A 350 41.60 -15.29 23.48
N ALA A 351 42.18 -15.34 24.69
CA ALA A 351 43.62 -15.35 24.83
C ALA A 351 44.21 -16.65 24.25
N ASP A 352 43.59 -17.80 24.53
CA ASP A 352 43.98 -19.09 23.99
C ASP A 352 43.86 -19.13 22.46
N ALA A 353 42.77 -18.59 21.89
CA ALA A 353 42.60 -18.47 20.46
C ALA A 353 43.72 -17.66 19.80
N ARG A 354 44.09 -16.51 20.39
CA ARG A 354 45.21 -15.68 19.90
C ARG A 354 46.52 -16.43 19.90
N LYS A 355 46.80 -17.14 20.96
CA LYS A 355 48.03 -17.93 21.11
C LYS A 355 48.10 -19.04 20.05
N LEU A 356 47.05 -19.84 19.91
CA LEU A 356 46.97 -20.93 18.94
C LEU A 356 47.11 -20.43 17.50
N ILE A 357 46.45 -19.32 17.17
CA ILE A 357 46.55 -18.71 15.84
C ILE A 357 47.97 -18.22 15.56
N ALA A 358 48.62 -17.59 16.55
CA ALA A 358 50.01 -17.15 16.43
C ALA A 358 51.00 -18.31 16.29
N GLU A 359 50.73 -19.46 16.91
CA GLU A 359 51.53 -20.71 16.82
C GLU A 359 51.26 -21.49 15.51
N GLY A 360 50.30 -21.02 14.68
CA GLY A 360 49.97 -21.64 13.39
C GLY A 360 48.89 -22.74 13.46
N ASP A 361 48.33 -23.03 14.63
CA ASP A 361 47.18 -23.94 14.76
C ASP A 361 45.90 -23.21 14.44
N THR A 362 45.64 -23.03 13.11
CA THR A 362 44.46 -22.31 12.61
C THR A 362 43.18 -23.11 12.80
N LYS A 363 43.22 -24.43 12.97
CA LYS A 363 42.01 -25.24 13.16
C LYS A 363 41.45 -25.07 14.56
N GLU A 364 42.25 -25.35 15.59
CA GLU A 364 41.81 -25.20 16.98
C GLU A 364 41.65 -23.72 17.36
N GLY A 365 42.56 -22.84 16.93
CA GLY A 365 42.48 -21.42 17.13
C GLY A 365 41.24 -20.80 16.49
N GLY A 366 40.86 -21.23 15.28
CA GLY A 366 39.64 -20.83 14.61
C GLY A 366 38.37 -21.30 15.35
N PHE A 367 38.37 -22.52 15.89
CA PHE A 367 37.26 -23.03 16.69
C PHE A 367 37.07 -22.22 17.97
N GLN A 368 38.14 -21.95 18.71
CA GLN A 368 38.09 -21.13 19.92
C GLN A 368 37.65 -19.69 19.60
N LEU A 369 38.11 -19.13 18.49
CA LEU A 369 37.68 -17.81 18.02
C LEU A 369 36.16 -17.77 17.69
N LEU A 370 35.64 -18.81 17.03
CA LEU A 370 34.22 -18.95 16.74
C LEU A 370 33.38 -19.04 18.02
N ARG A 371 33.87 -19.76 19.05
CA ARG A 371 33.20 -19.83 20.37
C ARG A 371 33.09 -18.45 21.02
N VAL A 372 34.16 -17.66 20.99
CA VAL A 372 34.15 -16.30 21.54
C VAL A 372 33.20 -15.40 20.74
N TYR A 373 33.23 -15.48 19.43
CA TYR A 373 32.36 -14.70 18.56
C TYR A 373 30.87 -14.99 18.80
N ARG A 374 30.50 -16.27 18.93
CA ARG A 374 29.11 -16.65 19.22
C ARG A 374 28.67 -16.35 20.66
N GLY A 375 29.57 -16.46 21.62
CA GLY A 375 29.24 -16.26 23.03
C GLY A 375 29.31 -14.81 23.50
N LEU A 376 30.13 -13.95 22.87
CA LEU A 376 30.30 -12.55 23.27
C LEU A 376 30.67 -11.67 22.07
N PRO A 377 29.77 -11.51 21.05
CA PRO A 377 30.09 -10.86 19.77
C PRO A 377 30.47 -9.38 19.91
N LYS A 378 29.97 -8.70 20.94
CA LYS A 378 30.22 -7.27 21.19
C LYS A 378 31.43 -7.00 22.09
N ASN A 379 32.29 -7.99 22.33
CA ASN A 379 33.51 -7.82 23.13
C ASN A 379 34.52 -6.94 22.39
N LYS A 380 34.97 -5.85 23.03
CA LYS A 380 35.90 -4.88 22.41
C LYS A 380 37.25 -5.52 22.03
N ALA A 381 37.76 -6.45 22.84
CA ALA A 381 39.01 -7.14 22.55
C ALA A 381 38.89 -8.12 21.38
N LEU A 382 37.73 -8.78 21.23
CA LEU A 382 37.41 -9.60 20.08
C LEU A 382 37.30 -8.74 18.80
N ILE A 383 36.58 -7.63 18.85
CA ILE A 383 36.44 -6.72 17.70
C ILE A 383 37.80 -6.22 17.23
N LYS A 384 38.66 -5.82 18.17
CA LYS A 384 40.05 -5.42 17.85
C LYS A 384 40.82 -6.55 17.19
N PHE A 385 40.70 -7.79 17.70
CA PHE A 385 41.39 -8.95 17.13
C PHE A 385 40.88 -9.32 15.73
N LEU A 386 39.59 -9.20 15.48
CA LEU A 386 39.00 -9.42 14.17
C LEU A 386 39.44 -8.39 13.11
N SER A 387 39.98 -7.24 13.53
CA SER A 387 40.53 -6.22 12.63
C SER A 387 41.98 -6.54 12.22
N GLU A 388 42.63 -7.53 12.82
CA GLU A 388 43.96 -7.99 12.43
C GLU A 388 43.87 -8.79 11.10
N GLU A 389 44.91 -8.69 10.26
CA GLU A 389 44.93 -9.31 8.93
C GLU A 389 44.73 -10.84 9.00
N GLY A 390 43.82 -11.36 8.18
CA GLY A 390 43.54 -12.80 8.08
C GLY A 390 42.60 -13.37 9.17
N VAL A 391 42.44 -12.73 10.33
CA VAL A 391 41.65 -13.24 11.45
C VAL A 391 40.16 -13.34 11.12
N LYS A 392 39.61 -12.33 10.45
CA LYS A 392 38.21 -12.34 10.01
C LYS A 392 37.94 -13.42 8.96
N GLN A 393 38.89 -13.64 8.05
CA GLN A 393 38.80 -14.68 7.03
C GLN A 393 38.84 -16.07 7.66
N LEU A 394 39.70 -16.27 8.69
CA LEU A 394 39.77 -17.51 9.44
C LEU A 394 38.47 -17.80 10.17
N LEU A 395 37.86 -16.81 10.82
CA LEU A 395 36.56 -16.95 11.47
C LEU A 395 35.49 -17.39 10.46
N GLN A 396 35.40 -16.73 9.31
CA GLN A 396 34.43 -17.04 8.25
C GLN A 396 34.63 -18.47 7.69
N LYS A 397 35.88 -18.86 7.45
CA LYS A 397 36.21 -20.21 7.00
C LYS A 397 35.82 -21.28 8.03
N THR A 398 36.06 -20.99 9.31
CA THR A 398 35.71 -21.89 10.41
C THR A 398 34.19 -22.00 10.57
N GLU A 399 33.47 -20.87 10.48
CA GLU A 399 32.03 -20.87 10.56
C GLU A 399 31.38 -21.66 9.40
N ASN A 400 31.85 -21.46 8.18
CA ASN A 400 31.38 -22.21 7.01
C ASN A 400 31.65 -23.72 7.14
N TYR A 401 32.81 -24.12 7.70
CA TYR A 401 33.11 -25.52 7.95
C TYR A 401 32.09 -26.18 8.89
N TYR A 402 31.74 -25.51 9.98
CA TYR A 402 30.79 -26.04 10.98
C TYR A 402 29.31 -25.82 10.61
N MET A 403 29.01 -25.05 9.56
CA MET A 403 27.66 -24.96 9.05
C MET A 403 27.28 -26.11 8.11
N GLN A 404 28.24 -26.89 7.62
CA GLN A 404 27.99 -28.10 6.83
C GLN A 404 27.36 -29.18 7.72
N ASP A 405 26.31 -29.85 7.25
CA ASP A 405 25.53 -30.81 8.05
C ASP A 405 26.38 -31.92 8.68
N ASN A 406 27.38 -32.42 7.98
CA ASN A 406 28.28 -33.45 8.44
C ASN A 406 29.19 -33.03 9.62
N ASN A 407 29.37 -31.74 9.85
CA ASN A 407 30.28 -31.20 10.89
C ASN A 407 29.50 -30.55 12.05
N ARG A 408 28.18 -30.48 11.96
CA ARG A 408 27.31 -29.79 12.91
C ARG A 408 27.24 -30.49 14.28
N GLU A 409 27.29 -31.84 14.29
CA GLU A 409 27.30 -32.63 15.50
C GLU A 409 28.58 -32.44 16.30
N SER A 410 29.74 -32.26 15.66
CA SER A 410 31.01 -32.03 16.34
C SER A 410 31.07 -30.67 17.05
N LEU A 411 30.35 -29.66 16.50
CA LEU A 411 30.16 -28.36 17.16
C LEU A 411 29.32 -28.52 18.44
N GLN A 412 28.25 -29.33 18.38
CA GLN A 412 27.39 -29.61 19.53
C GLN A 412 28.12 -30.38 20.61
N GLN A 413 28.89 -31.42 20.28
CA GLN A 413 29.65 -32.19 21.22
C GLN A 413 30.76 -31.36 21.92
N GLY A 414 31.44 -30.48 21.18
CA GLY A 414 32.41 -29.55 21.74
C GLY A 414 31.78 -28.49 22.68
N CYS A 415 30.52 -28.16 22.50
CA CYS A 415 29.75 -27.28 23.39
C CYS A 415 29.16 -28.02 24.61
N TYR A 416 28.83 -29.31 24.50
CA TYR A 416 28.23 -30.11 25.60
C TYR A 416 29.28 -30.61 26.61
N SER A 417 30.51 -30.79 26.21
CA SER A 417 31.57 -31.24 27.12
C SER A 417 31.99 -30.17 28.14
N GLN A 418 31.61 -28.91 27.93
CA GLN A 418 31.81 -27.80 28.87
C GLN A 418 30.48 -27.05 29.07
N ARG A 419 29.84 -27.29 30.19
CA ARG A 419 28.45 -26.92 30.62
C ARG A 419 27.98 -25.45 30.44
N TYR A 420 28.53 -24.66 29.53
CA TYR A 420 28.27 -23.21 29.49
C TYR A 420 27.95 -22.62 28.10
N CYS A 421 27.47 -23.39 27.15
CA CYS A 421 27.19 -22.88 25.80
C CYS A 421 25.69 -22.92 25.40
N ARG A 422 24.80 -22.49 26.25
CA ARG A 422 23.42 -22.15 25.82
C ARG A 422 22.86 -21.03 26.66
N VAL A 423 23.04 -19.80 26.19
CA VAL A 423 22.06 -18.73 26.35
C VAL A 423 22.03 -18.02 24.99
N ARG A 424 20.93 -18.19 24.27
CA ARG A 424 20.57 -17.35 23.14
C ARG A 424 20.04 -16.04 23.66
#